data_283da0e58398db665694d2c1575fe186
#
_entry.id   283da0e58398db665694d2c1575fe186
#
_cell.length_a   1.000
_cell.length_b   1.000
_cell.length_c   1.000
_cell.angle_alpha   90.00
_cell.angle_beta   90.00
_cell.angle_gamma   90.00
#
_symmetry.space_group_name_H-M   'P 1'
#
loop_
_entity.id
_entity.type
_entity.pdbx_description
1 polymer ?
#
loop_
_entity_poly.entity_id
_entity_poly.type
_entity_poly.pdbx_seq_one_letter_code
_entity_poly.pdbx_strand_id
1 'polypeptide(L)'
;MTSLLVIIVLVLLAVALWQLTKIFDLTQVGSKSDDSQIATDNDNNVQGYLMFGFLAFIYVFTIFGLLKWGDLPLHTPASEHGATVDSLMNITWVLIFTVQAITQVLLHYFAFKYRGNKDKKALYFADNNKLEAIWSVIPAVVLAGLILYGLYAWTNIMFIDDEEDTVVIELYAQQFKWTARYAGADQVLGKANVRLIDGVNSVGVDLSDKNAQDDFLATEIHIPKGKRVIF
;
A
#
# COMPACT_ATOMS: atom_id res chain seq x y z
N MET A 1 24.40 11.86 4.77
CA MET A 1 23.23 11.39 4.02
C MET A 1 22.46 12.51 3.33
N THR A 2 22.20 13.62 3.99
CA THR A 2 21.58 14.83 3.41
C THR A 2 22.33 15.36 2.19
N SER A 3 23.66 15.40 2.24
CA SER A 3 24.50 15.89 1.12
C SER A 3 24.35 15.05 -0.15
N LEU A 4 24.28 13.72 -0.04
CA LEU A 4 24.08 12.84 -1.19
C LEU A 4 22.69 13.04 -1.82
N LEU A 5 21.65 13.16 -1.00
CA LEU A 5 20.29 13.44 -1.44
C LEU A 5 20.22 14.79 -2.17
N VAL A 6 20.88 15.82 -1.63
CA VAL A 6 20.93 17.15 -2.28
C VAL A 6 21.63 17.07 -3.64
N ILE A 7 22.74 16.35 -3.74
CA ILE A 7 23.45 16.17 -5.03
C ILE A 7 22.53 15.43 -6.03
N ILE A 8 21.86 14.38 -5.64
CA ILE A 8 20.93 13.64 -6.53
C ILE A 8 19.79 14.57 -7.00
N VAL A 9 19.19 15.34 -6.10
CA VAL A 9 18.13 16.29 -6.46
C VAL A 9 18.65 17.37 -7.42
N LEU A 10 19.85 17.91 -7.20
CA LEU A 10 20.45 18.90 -8.09
C LEU A 10 20.76 18.31 -9.49
N VAL A 11 21.25 17.08 -9.56
CA VAL A 11 21.48 16.38 -10.84
C VAL A 11 20.16 16.15 -11.57
N LEU A 12 19.12 15.67 -10.88
CA LEU A 12 17.80 15.48 -11.47
C LEU A 12 17.19 16.81 -11.94
N LEU A 13 17.35 17.89 -11.18
CA LEU A 13 16.90 19.21 -11.57
C LEU A 13 17.66 19.72 -12.80
N ALA A 14 18.97 19.53 -12.87
CA ALA A 14 19.78 19.89 -14.02
C ALA A 14 19.37 19.11 -15.28
N VAL A 15 19.10 17.81 -15.15
CA VAL A 15 18.58 16.96 -16.25
C VAL A 15 17.21 17.43 -16.69
N ALA A 16 16.30 17.75 -15.75
CA ALA A 16 14.97 18.25 -16.07
C ALA A 16 15.02 19.60 -16.79
N LEU A 17 15.86 20.51 -16.33
CA LEU A 17 16.07 21.82 -17.00
C LEU A 17 16.66 21.65 -18.40
N TRP A 18 17.63 20.74 -18.57
CA TRP A 18 18.17 20.42 -19.89
C TRP A 18 17.13 19.84 -20.82
N GLN A 19 16.26 18.96 -20.34
CA GLN A 19 15.14 18.42 -21.11
C GLN A 19 14.14 19.51 -21.49
N LEU A 20 13.84 20.46 -20.59
CA LEU A 20 12.98 21.59 -20.88
C LEU A 20 13.55 22.50 -21.97
N THR A 21 14.86 22.81 -21.94
CA THR A 21 15.48 23.59 -23.03
C THR A 21 15.37 22.87 -24.38
N LYS A 22 15.58 21.54 -24.40
CA LYS A 22 15.35 20.75 -25.62
C LYS A 22 13.94 20.80 -26.15
N ILE A 23 12.94 20.75 -25.26
CA ILE A 23 11.52 20.90 -25.64
C ILE A 23 11.24 22.30 -26.22
N PHE A 24 11.81 23.36 -25.63
CA PHE A 24 11.68 24.72 -26.17
C PHE A 24 12.36 24.86 -27.54
N ASP A 25 13.55 24.30 -27.74
CA ASP A 25 14.22 24.29 -29.03
C ASP A 25 13.38 23.57 -30.11
N LEU A 26 12.78 22.44 -29.75
CA LEU A 26 11.90 21.67 -30.64
C LEU A 26 10.62 22.43 -31.02
N THR A 27 10.03 23.19 -30.09
CA THR A 27 8.84 24.03 -30.37
C THR A 27 9.16 25.21 -31.28
N GLN A 28 10.38 25.74 -31.25
CA GLN A 28 10.80 26.81 -32.15
C GLN A 28 11.14 26.30 -33.55
N VAL A 29 11.68 25.11 -33.67
CA VAL A 29 12.01 24.47 -34.97
C VAL A 29 10.72 24.07 -35.72
N GLY A 30 9.68 23.60 -35.03
CA GLY A 30 8.37 23.28 -35.63
C GLY A 30 7.64 24.45 -36.28
N SER A 31 8.10 25.67 -36.06
CA SER A 31 7.55 26.89 -36.72
C SER A 31 8.19 27.21 -38.07
N LYS A 32 9.27 26.53 -38.49
CA LYS A 32 10.07 26.98 -39.66
C LYS A 32 10.54 25.94 -40.65
N SER A 33 10.31 24.64 -40.53
CA SER A 33 10.79 23.67 -41.50
C SER A 33 10.03 22.34 -41.47
N ASP A 34 10.01 21.74 -42.66
CA ASP A 34 9.60 20.39 -43.03
C ASP A 34 9.39 19.45 -41.81
N ASP A 35 8.13 19.07 -41.58
CA ASP A 35 7.65 18.26 -40.42
C ASP A 35 8.31 16.88 -40.28
N SER A 36 9.36 16.58 -41.06
CA SER A 36 9.91 15.23 -41.14
C SER A 36 10.93 14.87 -40.04
N GLN A 37 11.42 15.80 -39.21
CA GLN A 37 12.45 15.51 -38.22
C GLN A 37 12.38 16.39 -36.96
N ILE A 38 11.46 16.11 -36.09
CA ILE A 38 11.39 16.75 -34.77
C ILE A 38 12.49 16.20 -33.83
N ALA A 39 12.87 14.91 -33.96
CA ALA A 39 13.96 14.29 -33.18
C ALA A 39 14.94 13.55 -34.10
N THR A 40 16.24 13.72 -33.84
CA THR A 40 17.28 12.98 -34.56
C THR A 40 17.43 11.56 -34.05
N ASP A 41 17.99 10.64 -34.84
CA ASP A 41 18.30 9.28 -34.41
C ASP A 41 19.26 9.27 -33.21
N ASN A 42 20.16 10.27 -33.11
CA ASN A 42 21.03 10.43 -31.97
C ASN A 42 20.27 10.81 -30.71
N ASP A 43 19.30 11.70 -30.78
CA ASP A 43 18.44 12.06 -29.65
C ASP A 43 17.65 10.84 -29.15
N ASN A 44 17.08 10.06 -30.06
CA ASN A 44 16.37 8.83 -29.75
C ASN A 44 17.28 7.77 -29.10
N ASN A 45 18.53 7.65 -29.55
CA ASN A 45 19.52 6.76 -28.93
C ASN A 45 19.89 7.22 -27.54
N VAL A 46 20.19 8.50 -27.34
CA VAL A 46 20.51 9.08 -26.02
C VAL A 46 19.35 8.85 -25.04
N GLN A 47 18.12 9.15 -25.45
CA GLN A 47 16.93 8.89 -24.62
C GLN A 47 16.77 7.40 -24.27
N GLY A 48 17.02 6.51 -25.24
CA GLY A 48 16.98 5.08 -25.01
C GLY A 48 17.98 4.61 -23.94
N TYR A 49 19.22 5.11 -23.98
CA TYR A 49 20.22 4.79 -22.95
C TYR A 49 19.91 5.44 -21.60
N LEU A 50 19.37 6.67 -21.58
CA LEU A 50 18.92 7.31 -20.35
C LEU A 50 17.80 6.52 -19.66
N MET A 51 16.91 5.87 -20.43
CA MET A 51 15.89 4.97 -19.90
C MET A 51 16.51 3.79 -19.13
N PHE A 52 17.59 3.18 -19.63
CA PHE A 52 18.30 2.14 -18.87
C PHE A 52 19.01 2.69 -17.63
N GLY A 53 19.57 3.88 -17.72
CA GLY A 53 20.12 4.57 -16.54
C GLY A 53 19.06 4.80 -15.46
N PHE A 54 17.87 5.21 -15.87
CA PHE A 54 16.73 5.39 -14.97
C PHE A 54 16.23 4.06 -14.38
N LEU A 55 16.20 2.99 -15.18
CA LEU A 55 15.89 1.64 -14.70
C LEU A 55 16.87 1.21 -13.59
N ALA A 56 18.16 1.37 -13.84
CA ALA A 56 19.19 1.05 -12.84
C ALA A 56 18.99 1.89 -11.57
N PHE A 57 18.69 3.18 -11.70
CA PHE A 57 18.38 4.04 -10.56
C PHE A 57 17.18 3.53 -9.75
N ILE A 58 16.06 3.17 -10.40
CA ILE A 58 14.87 2.62 -9.72
C ILE A 58 15.25 1.38 -8.91
N TYR A 59 15.99 0.43 -9.50
CA TYR A 59 16.35 -0.80 -8.79
C TYR A 59 17.31 -0.55 -7.63
N VAL A 60 18.35 0.24 -7.85
CA VAL A 60 19.30 0.59 -6.77
C VAL A 60 18.58 1.30 -5.63
N PHE A 61 17.70 2.24 -5.95
CA PHE A 61 16.93 2.97 -4.93
C PHE A 61 15.96 2.05 -4.18
N THR A 62 15.25 1.16 -4.87
CA THR A 62 14.33 0.19 -4.26
C THR A 62 15.09 -0.78 -3.35
N ILE A 63 16.19 -1.39 -3.84
CA ILE A 63 17.01 -2.32 -3.05
C ILE A 63 17.61 -1.61 -1.83
N PHE A 64 18.16 -0.40 -2.02
CA PHE A 64 18.68 0.39 -0.91
C PHE A 64 17.61 0.71 0.13
N GLY A 65 16.40 1.08 -0.30
CA GLY A 65 15.27 1.35 0.57
C GLY A 65 14.84 0.12 1.38
N LEU A 66 14.74 -1.04 0.71
CA LEU A 66 14.40 -2.31 1.36
C LEU A 66 15.45 -2.74 2.37
N LEU A 67 16.75 -2.65 2.04
CA LEU A 67 17.83 -3.03 2.95
C LEU A 67 17.95 -2.10 4.15
N LYS A 68 17.57 -0.83 4.00
CA LYS A 68 17.71 0.16 5.07
C LYS A 68 16.48 0.33 5.94
N TRP A 69 15.29 0.19 5.38
CA TRP A 69 14.03 0.48 6.04
C TRP A 69 13.01 -0.66 5.95
N GLY A 70 13.40 -1.81 5.38
CA GLY A 70 12.50 -2.95 5.19
C GLY A 70 11.95 -3.52 6.49
N ASP A 71 12.66 -3.35 7.60
CA ASP A 71 12.22 -3.82 8.93
C ASP A 71 11.24 -2.84 9.63
N LEU A 72 11.10 -1.61 9.13
CA LEU A 72 10.24 -0.60 9.76
C LEU A 72 8.73 -0.90 9.68
N PRO A 73 8.19 -1.45 8.58
CA PRO A 73 6.76 -1.70 8.45
C PRO A 73 6.25 -2.87 9.30
N LEU A 74 7.09 -3.87 9.56
CA LEU A 74 6.71 -5.09 10.23
C LEU A 74 7.62 -5.34 11.44
N HIS A 75 7.10 -5.03 12.62
CA HIS A 75 7.76 -5.39 13.89
C HIS A 75 7.30 -6.77 14.35
N THR A 76 7.92 -7.29 15.41
CA THR A 76 7.46 -8.53 16.05
C THR A 76 5.98 -8.39 16.44
N PRO A 77 5.09 -9.26 15.94
CA PRO A 77 3.67 -9.16 16.22
C PRO A 77 3.39 -9.33 17.72
N ALA A 78 2.51 -8.50 18.25
CA ALA A 78 2.11 -8.53 19.65
C ALA A 78 0.92 -9.48 19.92
N SER A 79 0.30 -10.01 18.86
CA SER A 79 -0.84 -10.93 18.93
C SER A 79 -0.63 -12.14 18.03
N GLU A 80 -1.33 -13.24 18.29
CA GLU A 80 -1.31 -14.43 17.45
C GLU A 80 -1.79 -14.14 16.02
N HIS A 81 -2.86 -13.37 15.90
CA HIS A 81 -3.39 -12.94 14.60
C HIS A 81 -2.43 -12.02 13.83
N GLY A 82 -1.60 -11.25 14.56
CA GLY A 82 -0.59 -10.38 13.96
C GLY A 82 0.36 -11.15 13.04
N ALA A 83 0.79 -12.35 13.44
CA ALA A 83 1.66 -13.18 12.61
C ALA A 83 1.01 -13.58 11.27
N THR A 84 -0.29 -13.83 11.25
CA THR A 84 -1.04 -14.15 10.02
C THR A 84 -1.17 -12.91 9.11
N VAL A 85 -1.44 -11.75 9.70
CA VAL A 85 -1.50 -10.48 8.97
C VAL A 85 -0.14 -10.11 8.38
N ASP A 86 0.95 -10.29 9.13
CA ASP A 86 2.31 -10.04 8.66
C ASP A 86 2.69 -11.00 7.51
N SER A 87 2.28 -12.26 7.59
CA SER A 87 2.49 -13.24 6.52
C SER A 87 1.75 -12.83 5.23
N LEU A 88 0.50 -12.38 5.33
CA LEU A 88 -0.27 -11.85 4.21
C LEU A 88 0.40 -10.61 3.61
N MET A 89 0.89 -9.71 4.45
CA MET A 89 1.62 -8.52 4.01
C MET A 89 2.92 -8.90 3.27
N ASN A 90 3.70 -9.85 3.81
CA ASN A 90 4.93 -10.31 3.17
C ASN A 90 4.67 -10.94 1.79
N ILE A 91 3.65 -11.79 1.66
CA ILE A 91 3.24 -12.36 0.37
C ILE A 91 2.88 -11.24 -0.61
N THR A 92 2.15 -10.24 -0.15
CA THR A 92 1.76 -9.09 -0.96
C THR A 92 2.99 -8.27 -1.42
N TRP A 93 3.96 -8.03 -0.55
CA TRP A 93 5.22 -7.36 -0.89
C TRP A 93 6.01 -8.13 -1.94
N VAL A 94 6.19 -9.44 -1.76
CA VAL A 94 6.88 -10.30 -2.73
C VAL A 94 6.19 -10.24 -4.09
N LEU A 95 4.86 -10.29 -4.13
CA LEU A 95 4.09 -10.19 -5.37
C LEU A 95 4.29 -8.82 -6.05
N ILE A 96 4.14 -7.73 -5.31
CA ILE A 96 4.28 -6.36 -5.84
C ILE A 96 5.68 -6.15 -6.41
N PHE A 97 6.74 -6.50 -5.69
CA PHE A 97 8.11 -6.34 -6.17
C PHE A 97 8.44 -7.25 -7.35
N THR A 98 7.87 -8.46 -7.41
CA THR A 98 8.02 -9.35 -8.56
C THR A 98 7.39 -8.74 -9.81
N VAL A 99 6.15 -8.27 -9.70
CA VAL A 99 5.45 -7.62 -10.82
C VAL A 99 6.17 -6.35 -11.23
N GLN A 100 6.60 -5.52 -10.28
CA GLN A 100 7.39 -4.31 -10.56
C GLN A 100 8.68 -4.66 -11.31
N ALA A 101 9.41 -5.67 -10.85
CA ALA A 101 10.66 -6.08 -11.48
C ALA A 101 10.44 -6.47 -12.96
N ILE A 102 9.46 -7.32 -13.23
CA ILE A 102 9.17 -7.78 -14.58
C ILE A 102 8.70 -6.62 -15.47
N THR A 103 7.73 -5.85 -15.01
CA THR A 103 7.10 -4.78 -15.80
C THR A 103 8.07 -3.64 -16.10
N GLN A 104 8.91 -3.23 -15.14
CA GLN A 104 9.89 -2.19 -15.35
C GLN A 104 10.97 -2.60 -16.37
N VAL A 105 11.47 -3.83 -16.29
CA VAL A 105 12.43 -4.34 -17.30
C VAL A 105 11.80 -4.35 -18.69
N LEU A 106 10.58 -4.89 -18.82
CA LEU A 106 9.89 -4.96 -20.11
C LEU A 106 9.63 -3.56 -20.67
N LEU A 107 9.14 -2.63 -19.84
CA LEU A 107 8.86 -1.25 -20.23
C LEU A 107 10.10 -0.58 -20.83
N HIS A 108 11.20 -0.58 -20.10
CA HIS A 108 12.44 0.09 -20.53
C HIS A 108 13.10 -0.63 -21.72
N TYR A 109 13.04 -1.96 -21.76
CA TYR A 109 13.53 -2.74 -22.90
C TYR A 109 12.76 -2.42 -24.17
N PHE A 110 11.43 -2.38 -24.13
CA PHE A 110 10.62 -2.08 -25.29
C PHE A 110 10.72 -0.60 -25.71
N ALA A 111 10.82 0.32 -24.75
CA ALA A 111 11.07 1.73 -25.05
C ALA A 111 12.40 1.91 -25.80
N PHE A 112 13.44 1.19 -25.40
CA PHE A 112 14.73 1.18 -26.11
C PHE A 112 14.64 0.49 -27.46
N LYS A 113 14.06 -0.71 -27.52
CA LYS A 113 14.01 -1.54 -28.75
C LYS A 113 13.22 -0.89 -29.87
N TYR A 114 12.10 -0.23 -29.53
CA TYR A 114 11.19 0.39 -30.50
C TYR A 114 11.34 1.90 -30.61
N ARG A 115 12.47 2.45 -30.14
CA ARG A 115 12.77 3.87 -30.31
C ARG A 115 12.78 4.28 -31.79
N GLY A 116 12.44 5.53 -32.08
CA GLY A 116 12.42 6.08 -33.42
C GLY A 116 13.75 5.91 -34.16
N ASN A 117 13.67 5.49 -35.41
CA ASN A 117 14.81 5.33 -36.31
C ASN A 117 14.35 5.60 -37.73
N LYS A 118 15.13 6.36 -38.50
CA LYS A 118 14.80 6.76 -39.87
C LYS A 118 14.57 5.58 -40.81
N ASP A 119 15.31 4.47 -40.60
CA ASP A 119 15.28 3.30 -41.47
C ASP A 119 14.16 2.32 -41.14
N LYS A 120 13.38 2.56 -40.09
CA LYS A 120 12.35 1.65 -39.60
C LYS A 120 11.01 2.34 -39.46
N LYS A 121 9.98 1.75 -40.04
CA LYS A 121 8.59 2.16 -39.80
C LYS A 121 7.99 1.34 -38.66
N ALA A 122 7.27 2.00 -37.77
CA ALA A 122 6.51 1.32 -36.73
C ALA A 122 5.38 0.48 -37.37
N LEU A 123 5.21 -0.74 -36.85
CA LEU A 123 4.05 -1.55 -37.16
C LEU A 123 2.86 -1.06 -36.34
N TYR A 124 1.74 -0.85 -36.99
CA TYR A 124 0.49 -0.51 -36.30
C TYR A 124 -0.28 -1.77 -35.93
N PHE A 125 -0.52 -1.94 -34.63
CA PHE A 125 -1.44 -2.95 -34.09
C PHE A 125 -2.50 -2.20 -33.29
N ALA A 126 -3.76 -2.28 -33.74
CA ALA A 126 -4.88 -1.64 -33.05
C ALA A 126 -5.18 -2.35 -31.73
N ASP A 127 -5.21 -3.68 -31.75
CA ASP A 127 -5.54 -4.53 -30.61
C ASP A 127 -4.90 -5.92 -30.76
N ASN A 128 -4.81 -6.63 -29.65
CA ASN A 128 -4.31 -8.00 -29.59
C ASN A 128 -5.01 -8.79 -28.48
N ASN A 129 -6.10 -9.44 -28.80
CA ASN A 129 -6.94 -10.18 -27.85
C ASN A 129 -6.17 -11.22 -27.03
N LYS A 130 -5.12 -11.85 -27.60
CA LYS A 130 -4.30 -12.83 -26.88
C LYS A 130 -3.45 -12.17 -25.80
N LEU A 131 -2.82 -11.05 -26.12
CA LEU A 131 -2.04 -10.27 -25.17
C LEU A 131 -2.95 -9.69 -24.08
N GLU A 132 -4.09 -9.15 -24.47
CA GLU A 132 -5.11 -8.62 -23.57
C GLU A 132 -5.59 -9.68 -22.58
N ALA A 133 -5.92 -10.88 -23.06
CA ALA A 133 -6.30 -11.98 -22.18
C ALA A 133 -5.18 -12.33 -21.17
N ILE A 134 -3.91 -12.34 -21.59
CA ILE A 134 -2.79 -12.69 -20.72
C ILE A 134 -2.65 -11.67 -19.58
N TRP A 135 -2.58 -10.37 -19.90
CA TRP A 135 -2.36 -9.35 -18.86
C TRP A 135 -3.60 -9.06 -18.00
N SER A 136 -4.79 -9.50 -18.41
CA SER A 136 -6.01 -9.38 -17.61
C SER A 136 -6.25 -10.61 -16.75
N VAL A 137 -6.15 -11.82 -17.32
CA VAL A 137 -6.49 -13.07 -16.61
C VAL A 137 -5.45 -13.43 -15.57
N ILE A 138 -4.15 -13.32 -15.89
CA ILE A 138 -3.09 -13.68 -14.92
C ILE A 138 -3.17 -12.83 -13.64
N PRO A 139 -3.19 -11.49 -13.69
CA PRO A 139 -3.37 -10.69 -12.49
C PRO A 139 -4.70 -10.94 -11.78
N ALA A 140 -5.79 -11.14 -12.52
CA ALA A 140 -7.10 -11.42 -11.91
C ALA A 140 -7.09 -12.70 -11.07
N VAL A 141 -6.49 -13.79 -11.56
CA VAL A 141 -6.38 -15.06 -10.82
C VAL A 141 -5.50 -14.89 -9.58
N VAL A 142 -4.37 -14.21 -9.71
CA VAL A 142 -3.45 -13.96 -8.58
C VAL A 142 -4.13 -13.11 -7.51
N LEU A 143 -4.81 -12.03 -7.90
CA LEU A 143 -5.55 -11.17 -6.97
C LEU A 143 -6.73 -11.92 -6.32
N ALA A 144 -7.45 -12.76 -7.06
CA ALA A 144 -8.50 -13.61 -6.48
C ALA A 144 -7.94 -14.51 -5.38
N GLY A 145 -6.77 -15.14 -5.59
CA GLY A 145 -6.09 -15.92 -4.56
C GLY A 145 -5.73 -15.11 -3.31
N LEU A 146 -5.21 -13.90 -3.50
CA LEU A 146 -4.90 -12.98 -2.39
C LEU A 146 -6.15 -12.56 -1.62
N ILE A 147 -7.24 -12.25 -2.33
CA ILE A 147 -8.52 -11.87 -1.71
C ILE A 147 -9.07 -13.02 -0.88
N LEU A 148 -9.06 -14.26 -1.41
CA LEU A 148 -9.54 -15.44 -0.68
C LEU A 148 -8.71 -15.70 0.58
N TYR A 149 -7.37 -15.54 0.50
CA TYR A 149 -6.51 -15.67 1.67
C TYR A 149 -6.75 -14.56 2.69
N GLY A 150 -6.94 -13.32 2.25
CA GLY A 150 -7.30 -12.19 3.11
C GLY A 150 -8.65 -12.37 3.80
N LEU A 151 -9.66 -12.87 3.07
CA LEU A 151 -10.97 -13.23 3.64
C LEU A 151 -10.86 -14.33 4.70
N TYR A 152 -10.08 -15.37 4.43
CA TYR A 152 -9.82 -16.44 5.40
C TYR A 152 -9.18 -15.89 6.68
N ALA A 153 -8.14 -15.06 6.56
CA ALA A 153 -7.50 -14.43 7.69
C ALA A 153 -8.46 -13.51 8.47
N TRP A 154 -9.26 -12.74 7.75
CA TRP A 154 -10.27 -11.86 8.34
C TRP A 154 -11.37 -12.62 9.08
N THR A 155 -11.90 -13.69 8.49
CA THR A 155 -12.93 -14.51 9.15
C THR A 155 -12.42 -15.15 10.44
N ASN A 156 -11.18 -15.63 10.45
CA ASN A 156 -10.57 -16.21 11.67
C ASN A 156 -10.35 -15.17 12.80
N ILE A 157 -10.26 -13.89 12.45
CA ILE A 157 -10.13 -12.80 13.44
C ILE A 157 -11.50 -12.38 13.95
N MET A 158 -12.49 -12.25 13.05
CA MET A 158 -13.78 -11.61 13.34
C MET A 158 -14.85 -12.58 13.84
N PHE A 159 -14.79 -13.85 13.40
CA PHE A 159 -15.76 -14.84 13.87
C PHE A 159 -15.13 -15.67 15.00
N ILE A 160 -15.80 -15.66 16.14
CA ILE A 160 -15.37 -16.30 17.37
C ILE A 160 -16.42 -17.36 17.70
N ASP A 161 -15.96 -18.55 18.02
CA ASP A 161 -16.84 -19.59 18.53
C ASP A 161 -17.28 -19.25 19.97
N ASP A 162 -18.57 -19.35 20.27
CA ASP A 162 -19.17 -19.01 21.56
C ASP A 162 -18.62 -19.85 22.74
N GLU A 163 -17.87 -20.91 22.46
CA GLU A 163 -17.28 -21.79 23.47
C GLU A 163 -15.90 -21.30 23.97
N GLU A 164 -15.33 -20.27 23.39
CA GLU A 164 -14.01 -19.77 23.82
C GLU A 164 -14.12 -18.81 25.01
N ASP A 165 -13.23 -19.00 26.01
CA ASP A 165 -13.05 -18.09 27.15
C ASP A 165 -12.48 -16.74 26.65
N THR A 166 -13.38 -15.83 26.28
CA THR A 166 -13.06 -14.52 25.72
C THR A 166 -13.36 -13.41 26.72
N VAL A 167 -12.53 -12.37 26.70
CA VAL A 167 -12.80 -11.13 27.45
C VAL A 167 -13.36 -10.11 26.49
N VAL A 168 -14.59 -9.63 26.77
CA VAL A 168 -15.23 -8.60 25.96
C VAL A 168 -15.02 -7.23 26.62
N ILE A 169 -14.54 -6.29 25.84
CA ILE A 169 -14.28 -4.91 26.29
C ILE A 169 -14.94 -3.97 25.29
N GLU A 170 -15.89 -3.18 25.74
CA GLU A 170 -16.53 -2.16 24.91
C GLU A 170 -15.73 -0.86 24.98
N LEU A 171 -15.28 -0.36 23.81
CA LEU A 171 -14.49 0.87 23.71
C LEU A 171 -15.32 2.04 23.20
N TYR A 172 -15.41 3.08 24.00
CA TYR A 172 -16.03 4.35 23.66
C TYR A 172 -14.96 5.37 23.25
N ALA A 173 -15.02 5.78 21.99
CA ALA A 173 -14.18 6.82 21.45
C ALA A 173 -14.90 8.17 21.50
N GLN A 174 -14.34 9.12 22.19
CA GLN A 174 -14.81 10.51 22.21
C GLN A 174 -13.68 11.43 21.82
N GLN A 175 -13.99 12.66 21.44
CA GLN A 175 -12.97 13.64 21.10
C GLN A 175 -12.00 13.82 22.27
N PHE A 176 -10.75 13.38 22.04
CA PHE A 176 -9.59 13.35 22.93
C PHE A 176 -9.67 12.40 24.14
N LYS A 177 -10.64 11.47 24.17
CA LYS A 177 -10.76 10.50 25.26
C LYS A 177 -11.21 9.14 24.77
N TRP A 178 -10.59 8.10 25.33
CA TRP A 178 -11.04 6.71 25.22
C TRP A 178 -11.52 6.23 26.58
N THR A 179 -12.61 5.49 26.62
CA THR A 179 -13.14 4.87 27.82
C THR A 179 -13.42 3.40 27.51
N ALA A 180 -12.86 2.50 28.30
CA ALA A 180 -13.13 1.07 28.22
C ALA A 180 -14.20 0.68 29.24
N ARG A 181 -15.18 -0.11 28.82
CA ARG A 181 -16.16 -0.76 29.70
C ARG A 181 -15.90 -2.25 29.71
N TYR A 182 -15.75 -2.81 30.89
CA TYR A 182 -15.52 -4.22 31.15
C TYR A 182 -16.77 -4.86 31.70
N ALA A 183 -17.02 -6.11 31.33
CA ALA A 183 -18.20 -6.89 31.67
C ALA A 183 -18.17 -7.50 33.09
N GLY A 184 -17.43 -6.94 34.00
CA GLY A 184 -17.45 -7.38 35.42
C GLY A 184 -17.19 -8.86 35.65
N ALA A 185 -17.80 -9.38 36.72
CA ALA A 185 -17.61 -10.76 37.16
C ALA A 185 -18.45 -11.79 36.38
N ASP A 186 -19.58 -11.37 35.84
CA ASP A 186 -20.50 -12.24 35.08
C ASP A 186 -20.06 -12.39 33.59
N GLN A 187 -19.05 -11.65 33.15
CA GLN A 187 -18.53 -11.65 31.78
C GLN A 187 -19.55 -11.23 30.73
N VAL A 188 -20.65 -10.55 31.11
CA VAL A 188 -21.73 -10.13 30.22
C VAL A 188 -21.93 -8.63 30.33
N LEU A 189 -21.60 -7.89 29.26
CA LEU A 189 -21.86 -6.46 29.20
C LEU A 189 -23.35 -6.14 29.27
N GLY A 190 -23.74 -5.26 30.20
CA GLY A 190 -25.08 -4.75 30.31
C GLY A 190 -25.47 -3.86 29.12
N LYS A 191 -26.73 -3.62 28.94
CA LYS A 191 -27.28 -2.76 27.88
C LYS A 191 -26.77 -1.33 28.02
N ALA A 192 -26.49 -0.68 26.90
CA ALA A 192 -26.17 0.74 26.85
C ALA A 192 -26.99 1.43 25.75
N ASN A 193 -27.33 2.69 25.95
CA ASN A 193 -28.07 3.48 24.97
C ASN A 193 -27.55 4.92 24.99
N VAL A 194 -27.31 5.45 23.81
CA VAL A 194 -26.88 6.85 23.64
C VAL A 194 -27.81 7.87 24.27
N ARG A 195 -29.08 7.55 24.39
CA ARG A 195 -30.09 8.42 25.02
C ARG A 195 -29.97 8.49 26.55
N LEU A 196 -29.20 7.59 27.16
CA LEU A 196 -28.96 7.55 28.61
C LEU A 196 -27.66 8.26 28.97
N ILE A 197 -26.95 8.80 28.00
CA ILE A 197 -25.71 9.55 28.22
C ILE A 197 -26.06 10.87 28.92
N ASP A 198 -25.47 11.07 30.10
CA ASP A 198 -25.53 12.33 30.84
C ASP A 198 -24.19 12.67 31.50
N GLY A 199 -24.16 13.67 32.37
CA GLY A 199 -22.94 14.14 33.03
C GLY A 199 -22.27 13.09 33.97
N VAL A 200 -23.04 12.12 34.45
CA VAL A 200 -22.59 11.04 35.37
C VAL A 200 -22.42 9.73 34.59
N ASN A 201 -23.33 9.42 33.69
CA ASN A 201 -23.37 8.21 32.88
C ASN A 201 -22.77 8.50 31.48
N SER A 202 -21.49 8.65 31.41
CA SER A 202 -20.78 9.12 30.19
C SER A 202 -20.83 8.16 29.00
N VAL A 203 -21.20 6.89 29.20
CA VAL A 203 -21.32 5.86 28.15
C VAL A 203 -22.74 5.33 27.97
N GLY A 204 -23.71 5.85 28.75
CA GLY A 204 -25.13 5.55 28.59
C GLY A 204 -25.51 4.14 29.03
N VAL A 205 -24.92 3.61 30.07
CA VAL A 205 -25.24 2.29 30.63
C VAL A 205 -26.67 2.29 31.20
N ASP A 206 -27.45 1.26 30.91
CA ASP A 206 -28.75 1.06 31.48
C ASP A 206 -28.67 0.41 32.86
N LEU A 207 -28.71 1.21 33.89
CA LEU A 207 -28.61 0.74 35.28
C LEU A 207 -29.80 -0.14 35.74
N SER A 208 -30.85 -0.25 34.94
CA SER A 208 -31.96 -1.17 35.21
C SER A 208 -31.65 -2.60 34.73
N ASP A 209 -30.67 -2.77 33.90
CA ASP A 209 -30.20 -4.09 33.48
C ASP A 209 -29.32 -4.73 34.56
N LYS A 210 -29.60 -5.99 34.89
CA LYS A 210 -28.86 -6.72 35.92
C LYS A 210 -27.40 -6.92 35.54
N ASN A 211 -27.13 -7.16 34.27
CA ASN A 211 -25.75 -7.38 33.78
C ASN A 211 -24.92 -6.10 33.77
N ALA A 212 -25.58 -4.93 33.89
CA ALA A 212 -24.87 -3.66 33.97
C ALA A 212 -24.37 -3.30 35.39
N GLN A 213 -24.76 -4.06 36.41
CA GLN A 213 -24.50 -3.68 37.81
C GLN A 213 -23.05 -3.91 38.23
N ASP A 214 -22.35 -4.85 37.62
CA ASP A 214 -20.96 -5.14 37.89
C ASP A 214 -20.01 -4.65 36.77
N ASP A 215 -20.57 -4.06 35.70
CA ASP A 215 -19.77 -3.37 34.67
C ASP A 215 -18.99 -2.21 35.30
N PHE A 216 -17.75 -2.06 34.87
CA PHE A 216 -16.92 -0.95 35.34
C PHE A 216 -16.23 -0.22 34.17
N LEU A 217 -16.00 1.06 34.36
CA LEU A 217 -15.34 1.93 33.40
C LEU A 217 -13.89 2.15 33.79
N ALA A 218 -13.01 2.11 32.78
CA ALA A 218 -11.59 2.41 32.95
C ALA A 218 -11.09 3.32 31.83
N THR A 219 -10.15 4.19 32.16
CA THR A 219 -9.43 5.05 31.20
C THR A 219 -8.14 4.41 30.69
N GLU A 220 -7.63 3.42 31.41
CA GLU A 220 -6.50 2.59 31.01
C GLU A 220 -7.01 1.19 30.62
N ILE A 221 -6.53 0.69 29.48
CA ILE A 221 -6.97 -0.60 28.97
C ILE A 221 -6.00 -1.69 29.46
N HIS A 222 -6.47 -2.56 30.32
CA HIS A 222 -5.73 -3.71 30.82
C HIS A 222 -6.28 -4.99 30.19
N ILE A 223 -5.43 -5.72 29.48
CA ILE A 223 -5.78 -6.99 28.82
C ILE A 223 -4.97 -8.14 29.41
N PRO A 224 -5.58 -9.32 29.64
CA PRO A 224 -4.86 -10.48 30.10
C PRO A 224 -4.00 -11.08 28.98
N LYS A 225 -2.79 -11.53 29.33
CA LYS A 225 -1.94 -12.28 28.43
C LYS A 225 -2.49 -13.71 28.26
N GLY A 226 -2.50 -14.22 27.02
CA GLY A 226 -2.88 -15.60 26.74
C GLY A 226 -4.39 -15.86 26.68
N LYS A 227 -5.21 -14.80 26.69
CA LYS A 227 -6.65 -14.89 26.43
C LYS A 227 -7.01 -14.11 25.18
N ARG A 228 -8.08 -14.53 24.52
CA ARG A 228 -8.67 -13.77 23.43
C ARG A 228 -9.43 -12.57 24.00
N VAL A 229 -9.23 -11.40 23.41
CA VAL A 229 -9.89 -10.16 23.80
C VAL A 229 -10.65 -9.63 22.59
N ILE A 230 -11.93 -9.32 22.81
CA ILE A 230 -12.82 -8.71 21.80
C ILE A 230 -13.03 -7.24 22.18
N PHE A 231 -12.75 -6.35 21.24
CA PHE A 231 -13.04 -4.93 21.37
C PHE A 231 -14.23 -4.54 20.50
#